data_1883e3cee409a673b81ebc10927cfaea
#
_entry.id   1883e3cee409a673b81ebc10927cfaea
#
_cell.length_a   1.000
_cell.length_b   1.000
_cell.length_c   1.000
_cell.angle_alpha   90.00
_cell.angle_beta   90.00
_cell.angle_gamma   90.00
#
_symmetry.space_group_name_H-M   'P 1'
#
loop_
_entity.id
_entity.type
_entity.pdbx_description
1 polymer ?
#
loop_
_entity_poly.entity_id
_entity_poly.type
_entity_poly.pdbx_seq_one_letter_code
_entity_poly.pdbx_strand_id
1 'polypeptide(L)'
;MVYRTRGNGIMKKYQDIKNFRLIDAPVNRGKTQAEINIGAYFLESEDGQDWYECQSLFSDDTAKIMYDPEGVIWGVVNKPVPQRGNTYAVSMLWPVNMSVAEIDAADCPDDCRGDGTWLYQDGKVVQRGYSPEELRKKAEAEKI
;
A
#
# COMPACT_ATOMS: atom_id res chain seq x y z
N MET A 1 -6.78 11.68 -5.21
CA MET A 1 -6.95 10.55 -6.12
C MET A 1 -6.24 10.82 -7.43
N VAL A 2 -5.53 9.85 -7.96
CA VAL A 2 -4.66 10.05 -9.13
C VAL A 2 -5.27 9.36 -10.36
N TYR A 3 -5.25 10.08 -11.50
CA TYR A 3 -5.69 9.54 -12.78
C TYR A 3 -4.50 9.41 -13.72
N ARG A 4 -4.44 8.30 -14.46
CA ARG A 4 -3.39 8.08 -15.44
C ARG A 4 -3.98 7.58 -16.76
N THR A 5 -3.33 7.95 -17.86
CA THR A 5 -3.70 7.47 -19.18
C THR A 5 -2.96 6.17 -19.48
N ARG A 6 -3.68 5.17 -19.93
CA ARG A 6 -3.09 3.91 -20.40
C ARG A 6 -2.97 3.93 -21.92
N GLY A 7 -2.15 3.03 -22.46
CA GLY A 7 -1.72 3.02 -23.86
C GLY A 7 -2.78 3.23 -24.94
N ASN A 8 -4.04 3.01 -24.65
CA ASN A 8 -5.16 3.26 -25.57
C ASN A 8 -5.87 4.60 -25.32
N GLY A 9 -5.31 5.46 -24.50
CA GLY A 9 -5.90 6.76 -24.19
C GLY A 9 -6.97 6.75 -23.11
N ILE A 10 -7.30 5.61 -22.55
CA ILE A 10 -8.32 5.52 -21.49
C ILE A 10 -7.71 5.96 -20.17
N MET A 11 -8.37 6.93 -19.52
CA MET A 11 -7.99 7.37 -18.18
C MET A 11 -8.41 6.31 -17.15
N LYS A 12 -7.48 5.92 -16.30
CA LYS A 12 -7.75 4.98 -15.22
C LYS A 12 -7.51 5.66 -13.88
N LYS A 13 -8.45 5.46 -12.96
CA LYS A 13 -8.35 6.00 -11.62
C LYS A 13 -7.53 5.05 -10.75
N TYR A 14 -6.37 5.51 -10.31
CA TYR A 14 -5.54 4.76 -9.37
C TYR A 14 -5.81 5.21 -7.95
N GLN A 15 -5.74 4.28 -7.03
CA GLN A 15 -6.01 4.56 -5.63
C GLN A 15 -4.76 5.04 -4.91
N ASP A 16 -4.96 5.94 -3.96
CA ASP A 16 -3.97 6.34 -2.97
C ASP A 16 -4.77 6.63 -1.70
N ILE A 17 -4.99 5.60 -0.91
CA ILE A 17 -5.86 5.67 0.27
C ILE A 17 -4.97 5.84 1.49
N LYS A 18 -5.19 6.95 2.22
CA LYS A 18 -4.20 7.45 3.16
C LYS A 18 -4.55 7.18 4.61
N ASN A 19 -3.49 6.95 5.37
CA ASN A 19 -3.48 7.00 6.84
C ASN A 19 -4.53 6.11 7.48
N PHE A 20 -4.41 4.80 7.23
CA PHE A 20 -5.22 3.81 7.92
C PHE A 20 -4.81 3.72 9.38
N ARG A 21 -5.79 3.51 10.24
CA ARG A 21 -5.57 3.32 11.67
C ARG A 21 -6.44 2.18 12.19
N LEU A 22 -5.99 1.54 13.25
CA LEU A 22 -6.79 0.49 13.90
C LEU A 22 -8.00 1.11 14.58
N ILE A 23 -9.15 0.46 14.39
CA ILE A 23 -10.40 0.80 15.05
C ILE A 23 -11.04 -0.46 15.63
N ASP A 24 -11.96 -0.30 16.57
CA ASP A 24 -12.58 -1.44 17.27
C ASP A 24 -13.60 -2.18 16.40
N ALA A 25 -14.28 -1.45 15.52
CA ALA A 25 -15.32 -2.01 14.66
C ALA A 25 -15.49 -1.12 13.43
N PRO A 26 -15.97 -1.69 12.30
CA PRO A 26 -16.27 -0.89 11.12
C PRO A 26 -17.29 0.21 11.43
N VAL A 27 -17.11 1.40 10.83
CA VAL A 27 -17.93 2.57 11.13
C VAL A 27 -19.23 2.55 10.34
N ASN A 28 -19.17 2.12 9.08
CA ASN A 28 -20.30 2.23 8.13
C ASN A 28 -20.98 0.90 7.84
N ARG A 29 -20.68 -0.14 8.60
CA ARG A 29 -21.29 -1.46 8.45
C ARG A 29 -21.16 -2.25 9.74
N GLY A 30 -21.96 -3.29 9.89
CA GLY A 30 -21.77 -4.25 10.98
C GLY A 30 -20.64 -5.23 10.68
N LYS A 31 -20.15 -5.87 11.73
CA LYS A 31 -19.20 -6.98 11.57
C LYS A 31 -19.91 -8.16 10.91
N THR A 32 -19.22 -8.83 9.98
CA THR A 32 -19.73 -10.09 9.44
C THR A 32 -19.55 -11.20 10.48
N GLN A 33 -20.31 -12.28 10.31
CA GLN A 33 -20.17 -13.42 11.24
C GLN A 33 -18.76 -14.03 11.16
N ALA A 34 -18.19 -14.09 9.97
CA ALA A 34 -16.83 -14.58 9.79
C ALA A 34 -15.82 -13.72 10.56
N GLU A 35 -15.96 -12.39 10.50
CA GLU A 35 -15.09 -11.46 11.22
C GLU A 35 -15.20 -11.65 12.74
N ILE A 36 -16.41 -11.82 13.23
CA ILE A 36 -16.64 -12.09 14.65
C ILE A 36 -15.97 -13.42 15.06
N ASN A 37 -16.15 -14.45 14.26
CA ASN A 37 -15.66 -15.79 14.56
C ASN A 37 -14.13 -15.86 14.64
N ILE A 38 -13.42 -15.10 13.81
CA ILE A 38 -11.94 -15.11 13.79
C ILE A 38 -11.33 -14.00 14.65
N GLY A 39 -12.15 -13.12 15.25
CA GLY A 39 -11.65 -11.98 16.01
C GLY A 39 -10.88 -11.00 15.14
N ALA A 40 -11.39 -10.69 13.97
CA ALA A 40 -10.72 -9.84 13.00
C ALA A 40 -10.44 -8.44 13.55
N TYR A 41 -9.30 -7.87 13.15
CA TYR A 41 -8.97 -6.48 13.39
C TYR A 41 -9.50 -5.62 12.24
N PHE A 42 -9.70 -4.33 12.51
CA PHE A 42 -10.27 -3.39 11.53
C PHE A 42 -9.40 -2.16 11.37
N LEU A 43 -9.33 -1.65 10.15
CA LEU A 43 -8.62 -0.42 9.83
C LEU A 43 -9.56 0.53 9.10
N GLU A 44 -9.41 1.82 9.40
CA GLU A 44 -10.15 2.89 8.73
C GLU A 44 -9.16 3.94 8.23
N SER A 45 -9.33 4.36 6.97
CA SER A 45 -8.52 5.42 6.38
C SER A 45 -8.94 6.80 6.89
N GLU A 46 -8.12 7.83 6.62
CA GLU A 46 -8.43 9.18 7.03
C GLU A 46 -9.72 9.72 6.41
N ASP A 47 -10.12 9.21 5.24
CA ASP A 47 -11.36 9.59 4.58
C ASP A 47 -12.51 8.62 4.87
N GLY A 48 -12.37 7.77 5.88
CA GLY A 48 -13.45 6.92 6.37
C GLY A 48 -13.66 5.61 5.64
N GLN A 49 -12.67 5.15 4.87
CA GLN A 49 -12.79 3.88 4.14
C GLN A 49 -12.38 2.69 5.01
N ASP A 50 -13.17 1.62 4.93
CA ASP A 50 -12.89 0.34 5.57
C ASP A 50 -11.85 -0.41 4.74
N TRP A 51 -10.78 -0.90 5.38
CA TRP A 51 -9.70 -1.59 4.67
C TRP A 51 -10.21 -2.79 3.86
N TYR A 52 -11.11 -3.59 4.43
CA TYR A 52 -11.62 -4.76 3.72
C TYR A 52 -12.47 -4.39 2.51
N GLU A 53 -13.33 -3.38 2.65
CA GLU A 53 -14.20 -2.96 1.57
C GLU A 53 -13.47 -2.22 0.46
N CYS A 54 -12.51 -1.36 0.80
CA CYS A 54 -11.81 -0.55 -0.19
C CYS A 54 -10.85 -1.35 -1.07
N GLN A 55 -10.52 -2.57 -0.68
CA GLN A 55 -9.64 -3.42 -1.49
C GLN A 55 -10.17 -3.63 -2.91
N SER A 56 -11.48 -3.69 -3.08
CA SER A 56 -12.10 -3.89 -4.39
C SER A 56 -11.96 -2.68 -5.32
N LEU A 57 -11.56 -1.53 -4.81
CA LEU A 57 -11.34 -0.33 -5.62
C LEU A 57 -10.02 -0.37 -6.40
N PHE A 58 -9.08 -1.21 -5.98
CA PHE A 58 -7.78 -1.31 -6.62
C PHE A 58 -7.88 -2.10 -7.92
N SER A 59 -7.02 -1.78 -8.87
CA SER A 59 -6.93 -2.53 -10.13
C SER A 59 -6.21 -3.84 -9.91
N ASP A 60 -6.45 -4.82 -10.81
CA ASP A 60 -5.83 -6.14 -10.68
C ASP A 60 -4.44 -6.23 -11.33
N ASP A 61 -4.06 -5.21 -12.12
CA ASP A 61 -2.85 -5.22 -12.92
C ASP A 61 -1.81 -4.16 -12.51
N THR A 62 -2.01 -3.52 -11.36
CA THR A 62 -1.10 -2.48 -10.86
C THR A 62 -0.20 -3.00 -9.75
N ALA A 63 0.92 -2.32 -9.53
CA ALA A 63 1.76 -2.56 -8.36
C ALA A 63 1.13 -1.87 -7.15
N LYS A 64 1.21 -2.50 -5.99
CA LYS A 64 0.65 -1.98 -4.74
C LYS A 64 1.78 -1.56 -3.81
N ILE A 65 1.67 -0.37 -3.25
CA ILE A 65 2.70 0.25 -2.42
C ILE A 65 2.10 0.62 -1.06
N MET A 66 2.67 0.09 0.01
CA MET A 66 2.30 0.47 1.37
C MET A 66 3.40 1.34 1.94
N TYR A 67 3.07 2.54 2.37
CA TYR A 67 4.06 3.53 2.82
C TYR A 67 3.58 4.26 4.07
N ASP A 68 4.55 4.73 4.85
CA ASP A 68 4.28 5.45 6.10
C ASP A 68 4.02 6.95 5.83
N PRO A 69 3.67 7.73 6.86
CA PRO A 69 3.40 9.17 6.68
C PRO A 69 4.58 9.97 6.12
N GLU A 70 5.78 9.48 6.23
CA GLU A 70 6.97 10.13 5.67
C GLU A 70 7.27 9.67 4.24
N GLY A 71 6.47 8.77 3.71
CA GLY A 71 6.63 8.24 2.36
C GLY A 71 7.54 7.02 2.28
N VAL A 72 8.04 6.52 3.39
CA VAL A 72 8.92 5.35 3.40
C VAL A 72 8.11 4.09 3.12
N ILE A 73 8.57 3.29 2.15
CA ILE A 73 7.84 2.10 1.70
C ILE A 73 8.18 0.90 2.60
N TRP A 74 7.13 0.29 3.15
CA TRP A 74 7.25 -0.87 4.03
C TRP A 74 6.56 -2.12 3.49
N GLY A 75 5.88 -2.01 2.36
CA GLY A 75 5.28 -3.15 1.69
C GLY A 75 5.12 -2.88 0.21
N VAL A 76 5.41 -3.87 -0.61
CA VAL A 76 5.29 -3.77 -2.07
C VAL A 76 4.79 -5.09 -2.63
N VAL A 77 3.80 -5.00 -3.52
CA VAL A 77 3.47 -6.09 -4.42
C VAL A 77 3.75 -5.58 -5.83
N ASN A 78 4.96 -5.82 -6.32
CA ASN A 78 5.43 -5.23 -7.57
C ASN A 78 5.10 -6.05 -8.82
N LYS A 79 4.61 -7.28 -8.64
CA LYS A 79 4.19 -8.13 -9.76
C LYS A 79 2.75 -8.57 -9.54
N PRO A 80 1.79 -7.87 -10.16
CA PRO A 80 0.39 -8.23 -10.02
C PRO A 80 0.09 -9.58 -10.67
N VAL A 81 -0.96 -10.24 -10.17
CA VAL A 81 -1.45 -11.50 -10.71
C VAL A 81 -2.92 -11.28 -11.09
N PRO A 82 -3.20 -10.65 -12.26
CA PRO A 82 -4.55 -10.24 -12.63
C PRO A 82 -5.58 -11.38 -12.63
N GLN A 83 -5.17 -12.58 -12.99
CA GLN A 83 -6.06 -13.74 -13.01
C GLN A 83 -6.56 -14.15 -11.62
N ARG A 84 -5.97 -13.63 -10.55
CA ARG A 84 -6.40 -13.87 -9.18
C ARG A 84 -7.33 -12.79 -8.63
N GLY A 85 -7.64 -11.78 -9.46
CA GLY A 85 -8.57 -10.71 -9.11
C GLY A 85 -7.91 -9.52 -8.43
N ASN A 86 -8.68 -8.44 -8.35
CA ASN A 86 -8.14 -7.15 -7.90
C ASN A 86 -7.83 -7.08 -6.40
N THR A 87 -8.40 -7.95 -5.59
CA THR A 87 -8.14 -7.94 -4.15
C THR A 87 -6.96 -8.81 -3.75
N TYR A 88 -6.49 -9.69 -4.64
CA TYR A 88 -5.45 -10.67 -4.28
C TYR A 88 -4.18 -10.00 -3.76
N ALA A 89 -3.59 -9.13 -4.58
CA ALA A 89 -2.33 -8.49 -4.22
C ALA A 89 -2.48 -7.54 -3.02
N VAL A 90 -3.52 -6.72 -3.04
CA VAL A 90 -3.71 -5.72 -2.00
C VAL A 90 -4.04 -6.36 -0.64
N SER A 91 -4.68 -7.52 -0.63
CA SER A 91 -5.01 -8.23 0.62
C SER A 91 -3.78 -8.75 1.36
N MET A 92 -2.62 -8.79 0.70
CA MET A 92 -1.37 -9.16 1.35
C MET A 92 -0.79 -8.05 2.23
N LEU A 93 -1.33 -6.85 2.14
CA LEU A 93 -0.86 -5.68 2.88
C LEU A 93 -1.74 -5.44 4.10
N TRP A 94 -1.13 -4.93 5.18
CA TRP A 94 -1.84 -4.57 6.39
C TRP A 94 -1.35 -3.19 6.87
N PRO A 95 -2.01 -2.10 6.41
CA PRO A 95 -1.48 -0.74 6.55
C PRO A 95 -1.81 -0.08 7.88
N VAL A 96 -1.35 -0.61 9.01
CA VAL A 96 -1.51 0.04 10.31
C VAL A 96 -0.65 1.30 10.34
N ASN A 97 -1.29 2.46 10.49
CA ASN A 97 -0.64 3.78 10.48
C ASN A 97 0.11 4.05 9.17
N MET A 98 -0.40 3.49 8.09
CA MET A 98 0.21 3.62 6.75
C MET A 98 -0.85 3.89 5.70
N SER A 99 -0.39 4.16 4.51
CA SER A 99 -1.23 4.41 3.33
C SER A 99 -0.96 3.33 2.28
N VAL A 100 -1.90 3.12 1.37
CA VAL A 100 -1.73 2.18 0.27
C VAL A 100 -2.07 2.87 -1.04
N ALA A 101 -1.12 2.87 -1.96
CA ALA A 101 -1.29 3.41 -3.30
C ALA A 101 -1.06 2.33 -4.35
N GLU A 102 -1.50 2.61 -5.57
CA GLU A 102 -1.18 1.77 -6.71
C GLU A 102 -0.54 2.62 -7.80
N ILE A 103 0.38 2.00 -8.54
CA ILE A 103 1.04 2.61 -9.69
C ILE A 103 1.05 1.60 -10.83
N ASP A 104 1.34 2.06 -12.05
CA ASP A 104 1.54 1.13 -13.16
C ASP A 104 2.64 0.14 -12.79
N ALA A 105 2.41 -1.14 -13.07
CA ALA A 105 3.40 -2.18 -12.77
C ALA A 105 4.73 -1.90 -13.49
N ALA A 106 4.68 -1.32 -14.68
CA ALA A 106 5.87 -0.95 -15.45
C ALA A 106 6.71 0.15 -14.77
N ASP A 107 6.06 0.97 -13.92
CA ASP A 107 6.74 2.06 -13.21
C ASP A 107 7.31 1.63 -11.86
N CYS A 108 7.07 0.39 -11.46
CA CYS A 108 7.61 -0.14 -10.22
C CYS A 108 8.88 -0.91 -10.49
N PRO A 109 10.04 -0.47 -9.97
CA PRO A 109 11.28 -1.20 -10.16
C PRO A 109 11.21 -2.63 -9.63
N ASP A 110 11.83 -3.58 -10.34
CA ASP A 110 11.82 -5.00 -9.94
C ASP A 110 12.48 -5.23 -8.59
N ASP A 111 13.45 -4.40 -8.24
CA ASP A 111 14.19 -4.51 -6.98
C ASP A 111 13.58 -3.68 -5.84
N CYS A 112 12.48 -3.00 -6.09
CA CYS A 112 11.75 -2.28 -5.04
C CYS A 112 11.18 -3.27 -4.02
N ARG A 113 11.42 -3.00 -2.75
CA ARG A 113 10.94 -3.86 -1.66
C ARG A 113 10.58 -3.01 -0.45
N GLY A 114 9.81 -3.60 0.44
CA GLY A 114 9.30 -2.92 1.62
C GLY A 114 10.25 -3.01 2.81
N ASP A 115 11.50 -2.60 2.62
CA ASP A 115 12.54 -2.67 3.66
C ASP A 115 13.01 -1.29 4.14
N GLY A 116 12.30 -0.23 3.77
CA GLY A 116 12.64 1.13 4.17
C GLY A 116 13.69 1.81 3.30
N THR A 117 14.13 1.17 2.20
CA THR A 117 15.15 1.76 1.31
C THR A 117 14.53 2.49 0.12
N TRP A 118 13.22 2.52 0.02
CA TRP A 118 12.49 3.17 -1.06
C TRP A 118 11.48 4.16 -0.53
N LEU A 119 11.15 5.17 -1.33
CA LEU A 119 10.14 6.18 -1.01
C LEU A 119 9.06 6.22 -2.09
N TYR A 120 7.83 6.50 -1.65
CA TYR A 120 6.75 6.86 -2.54
C TYR A 120 6.52 8.37 -2.45
N GLN A 121 6.82 9.09 -3.52
CA GLN A 121 6.70 10.55 -3.57
C GLN A 121 6.07 10.97 -4.88
N ASP A 122 5.02 11.78 -4.80
CA ASP A 122 4.36 12.37 -5.97
C ASP A 122 3.96 11.33 -7.03
N GLY A 123 3.46 10.19 -6.57
CA GLY A 123 3.03 9.11 -7.45
C GLY A 123 4.16 8.27 -8.03
N LYS A 124 5.38 8.42 -7.51
CA LYS A 124 6.56 7.72 -8.02
C LYS A 124 7.29 6.98 -6.91
N VAL A 125 7.87 5.86 -7.29
CA VAL A 125 8.73 5.06 -6.41
C VAL A 125 10.18 5.42 -6.72
N VAL A 126 10.88 5.91 -5.70
CA VAL A 126 12.29 6.33 -5.83
C VAL A 126 13.13 5.73 -4.71
N GLN A 127 14.42 5.54 -4.98
CA GLN A 127 15.31 5.08 -3.93
C GLN A 127 15.51 6.17 -2.88
N ARG A 128 15.49 5.74 -1.62
CA ARG A 128 15.74 6.64 -0.51
C ARG A 128 17.24 6.91 -0.44
N GLY A 129 17.62 8.19 -0.52
CA GLY A 129 19.01 8.57 -0.32
C GLY A 129 19.34 8.60 1.16
N TYR A 130 20.41 7.90 1.55
CA TYR A 130 20.90 7.95 2.93
C TYR A 130 22.15 8.80 3.00
N SER A 131 22.27 9.65 4.04
CA SER A 131 23.50 10.33 4.33
C SER A 131 24.54 9.32 4.84
N PRO A 132 25.85 9.62 4.78
CA PRO A 132 26.87 8.72 5.33
C PRO A 132 26.61 8.37 6.80
N GLU A 133 26.11 9.32 7.60
CA GLU A 133 25.79 9.07 8.99
C GLU A 133 24.63 8.10 9.16
N GLU A 134 23.58 8.26 8.35
CA GLU A 134 22.44 7.35 8.38
C GLU A 134 22.85 5.93 7.98
N LEU A 135 23.68 5.80 6.96
CA LEU A 135 24.18 4.49 6.52
C LEU A 135 24.99 3.82 7.61
N ARG A 136 25.83 4.58 8.32
CA ARG A 136 26.59 4.06 9.44
C ARG A 136 25.69 3.56 10.57
N LYS A 137 24.68 4.34 10.95
CA LYS A 137 23.71 3.96 11.98
C LYS A 137 22.93 2.71 11.59
N LYS A 138 22.55 2.61 10.33
CA LYS A 138 21.85 1.43 9.81
C LYS A 138 22.72 0.19 9.89
N ALA A 139 23.99 0.31 9.51
CA ALA A 139 24.94 -0.80 9.57
C ALA A 139 25.17 -1.27 11.00
N GLU A 140 25.27 -0.35 11.97
CA GLU A 140 25.42 -0.68 13.37
C GLU A 140 24.18 -1.42 13.92
N ALA A 141 22.97 -0.98 13.53
CA ALA A 141 21.75 -1.64 13.93
C ALA A 141 21.65 -3.06 13.40
N GLU A 142 22.17 -3.32 12.20
CA GLU A 142 22.16 -4.65 11.58
C GLU A 142 23.14 -5.63 12.22
N LYS A 143 24.09 -5.12 13.01
CA LYS A 143 25.08 -5.97 13.69
C LYS A 143 24.62 -6.57 15.01
N ILE A 144 23.47 -6.15 15.51
CA ILE A 144 22.96 -6.59 16.81
C ILE A 144 22.30 -7.95 16.72
#